data_4994cb66453f0114795a42a5e03a53f5
#
_entry.id   4994cb66453f0114795a42a5e03a53f5
#
_cell.length_a   1.000
_cell.length_b   1.000
_cell.length_c   1.000
_cell.angle_alpha   90.00
_cell.angle_beta   90.00
_cell.angle_gamma   90.00
#
_symmetry.space_group_name_H-M   'P 1'
#
loop_
_entity.id
_entity.type
_entity.pdbx_description
1 polymer ?
#
loop_
_entity_poly.entity_id
_entity_poly.type
_entity_poly.pdbx_seq_one_letter_code
_entity_poly.pdbx_strand_id
1 'polypeptide(L)'
;MTETTDKLPATMFYFADPMCSWCWGFSPVIEALVRAFPALPVSLIMGGLRAGNYTPTTPAFRDEILHHWHEVQRRTGQTFTFDQALPDGFVYDTEPACRAVVTLIELNRPAALAYFRSLQKAFYVEHADVTGVDVLSRLATDYGIDGSDFRQHFESEAVRAKTRRHFAFAQQVGVRGFPTVVLGDERGYRLLTHGYQPFDALRPLLAEWIAGTAHASIA
;
A
#
# COMPACT_ATOMS: atom_id res chain seq x y z
N MET A 1 34.95 -17.85 -14.16
CA MET A 1 33.59 -17.83 -13.58
C MET A 1 33.27 -16.38 -13.33
N THR A 2 32.58 -15.73 -14.26
CA THR A 2 32.12 -14.35 -14.14
C THR A 2 30.88 -14.38 -13.26
N GLU A 3 31.01 -13.91 -12.00
CA GLU A 3 29.84 -13.58 -11.19
C GLU A 3 29.02 -12.50 -11.93
N THR A 4 27.92 -12.90 -12.51
CA THR A 4 26.87 -11.99 -12.94
C THR A 4 26.28 -11.44 -11.64
N THR A 5 26.79 -10.31 -11.17
CA THR A 5 26.08 -9.49 -10.18
C THR A 5 24.75 -9.15 -10.81
N ASP A 6 23.68 -9.80 -10.35
CA ASP A 6 22.32 -9.50 -10.76
C ASP A 6 22.05 -8.03 -10.36
N LYS A 7 22.17 -7.13 -11.34
CA LYS A 7 21.95 -5.69 -11.13
C LYS A 7 20.51 -5.48 -10.71
N LEU A 8 20.30 -4.84 -9.58
CA LEU A 8 18.95 -4.52 -9.10
C LEU A 8 18.28 -3.58 -10.12
N PRO A 9 17.19 -3.99 -10.80
CA PRO A 9 16.52 -3.12 -11.74
C PRO A 9 15.94 -1.91 -11.02
N ALA A 10 15.98 -0.75 -11.67
CA ALA A 10 15.36 0.47 -11.14
C ALA A 10 13.91 0.19 -10.74
N THR A 11 13.55 0.43 -9.48
CA THR A 11 12.25 0.06 -8.89
C THR A 11 11.79 1.13 -7.91
N MET A 12 10.51 1.46 -7.93
CA MET A 12 9.85 2.27 -6.94
C MET A 12 9.19 1.36 -5.89
N PHE A 13 9.71 1.36 -4.66
CA PHE A 13 9.17 0.61 -3.53
C PHE A 13 8.16 1.49 -2.81
N TYR A 14 6.89 1.10 -2.84
CA TYR A 14 5.81 1.79 -2.15
C TYR A 14 5.39 1.01 -0.91
N PHE A 15 5.78 1.51 0.26
CA PHE A 15 5.39 0.99 1.57
C PHE A 15 4.08 1.62 2.00
N ALA A 16 3.06 0.80 2.20
CA ALA A 16 1.70 1.26 2.45
C ALA A 16 0.88 0.27 3.27
N ASP A 17 -0.29 0.74 3.72
CA ASP A 17 -1.28 -0.09 4.39
C ASP A 17 -2.67 0.32 3.86
N PRO A 18 -3.57 -0.64 3.50
CA PRO A 18 -4.90 -0.31 2.97
C PRO A 18 -5.75 0.51 3.95
N MET A 19 -5.55 0.32 5.25
CA MET A 19 -6.30 1.00 6.30
C MET A 19 -5.51 2.17 6.91
N CYS A 20 -4.48 2.69 6.23
CA CYS A 20 -3.79 3.93 6.58
C CYS A 20 -4.43 5.12 5.85
N SER A 21 -5.02 6.06 6.59
CA SER A 21 -5.71 7.23 6.01
C SER A 21 -4.79 8.12 5.16
N TRP A 22 -3.52 8.28 5.56
CA TRP A 22 -2.54 8.99 4.75
C TRP A 22 -2.17 8.26 3.46
N CYS A 23 -2.22 6.91 3.45
CA CYS A 23 -2.09 6.13 2.20
C CYS A 23 -3.29 6.31 1.29
N TRP A 24 -4.51 6.42 1.85
CA TRP A 24 -5.69 6.79 1.08
C TRP A 24 -5.56 8.19 0.48
N GLY A 25 -5.13 9.18 1.28
CA GLY A 25 -4.86 10.53 0.80
C GLY A 25 -3.77 10.58 -0.28
N PHE A 26 -2.81 9.64 -0.25
CA PHE A 26 -1.70 9.55 -1.20
C PHE A 26 -2.05 8.75 -2.47
N SER A 27 -3.18 8.02 -2.49
CA SER A 27 -3.52 7.14 -3.62
C SER A 27 -3.59 7.86 -4.98
N PRO A 28 -4.11 9.10 -5.12
CA PRO A 28 -4.06 9.81 -6.40
C PRO A 28 -2.63 10.18 -6.82
N VAL A 29 -1.76 10.44 -5.86
CA VAL A 29 -0.36 10.82 -6.10
C VAL A 29 0.44 9.63 -6.65
N ILE A 30 0.36 8.48 -5.98
CA ILE A 30 1.08 7.28 -6.44
C ILE A 30 0.58 6.83 -7.83
N GLU A 31 -0.72 6.90 -8.10
CA GLU A 31 -1.26 6.62 -9.43
C GLU A 31 -0.76 7.61 -10.50
N ALA A 32 -0.67 8.89 -10.15
CA ALA A 32 -0.12 9.90 -11.06
C ALA A 32 1.36 9.65 -11.35
N LEU A 33 2.16 9.25 -10.35
CA LEU A 33 3.56 8.86 -10.53
C LEU A 33 3.69 7.64 -11.45
N VAL A 34 2.88 6.59 -11.23
CA VAL A 34 2.87 5.39 -12.09
C VAL A 34 2.51 5.73 -13.53
N ARG A 35 1.52 6.58 -13.76
CA ARG A 35 1.14 7.03 -15.12
C ARG A 35 2.22 7.90 -15.77
N ALA A 36 2.89 8.74 -15.00
CA ALA A 36 3.95 9.63 -15.53
C ALA A 36 5.24 8.87 -15.86
N PHE A 37 5.50 7.74 -15.19
CA PHE A 37 6.71 6.95 -15.35
C PHE A 37 6.40 5.45 -15.58
N PRO A 38 5.72 5.08 -16.67
CA PRO A 38 5.19 3.73 -16.87
C PRO A 38 6.28 2.65 -17.05
N ALA A 39 7.50 3.06 -17.36
CA ALA A 39 8.65 2.15 -17.48
C ALA A 39 9.29 1.81 -16.12
N LEU A 40 8.94 2.53 -15.03
CA LEU A 40 9.47 2.28 -13.70
C LEU A 40 8.55 1.29 -12.95
N PRO A 41 9.02 0.05 -12.67
CA PRO A 41 8.24 -0.91 -11.89
C PRO A 41 7.92 -0.41 -10.50
N VAL A 42 6.72 -0.73 -10.01
CA VAL A 42 6.32 -0.49 -8.63
C VAL A 42 6.27 -1.81 -7.87
N SER A 43 6.99 -1.85 -6.75
CA SER A 43 6.92 -2.92 -5.76
C SER A 43 6.09 -2.45 -4.57
N LEU A 44 4.85 -2.94 -4.47
CA LEU A 44 3.95 -2.62 -3.37
C LEU A 44 4.29 -3.49 -2.15
N ILE A 45 4.64 -2.86 -1.03
CA ILE A 45 5.03 -3.51 0.22
C ILE A 45 4.01 -3.16 1.31
N MET A 46 3.38 -4.16 1.88
CA MET A 46 2.44 -3.97 2.98
C MET A 46 3.18 -3.71 4.29
N GLY A 47 2.70 -2.71 5.04
CA GLY A 47 3.37 -2.22 6.24
C GLY A 47 2.81 -2.79 7.55
N GLY A 48 1.54 -3.19 7.58
CA GLY A 48 0.91 -3.74 8.78
C GLY A 48 0.79 -2.72 9.92
N LEU A 49 0.21 -1.54 9.61
CA LEU A 49 0.10 -0.40 10.54
C LEU A 49 -0.42 -0.79 11.93
N ARG A 50 -1.42 -1.66 11.97
CA ARG A 50 -2.06 -2.18 13.19
C ARG A 50 -2.28 -3.69 13.10
N ALA A 51 -1.40 -4.40 12.37
CA ALA A 51 -1.53 -5.84 12.19
C ALA A 51 -1.44 -6.58 13.53
N GLY A 52 -2.41 -7.48 13.76
CA GLY A 52 -2.53 -8.24 14.99
C GLY A 52 -3.15 -7.47 16.15
N ASN A 53 -3.84 -6.36 15.88
CA ASN A 53 -4.69 -5.73 16.90
C ASN A 53 -5.97 -6.54 17.10
N TYR A 54 -6.28 -6.90 18.34
CA TYR A 54 -7.50 -7.63 18.72
C TYR A 54 -8.42 -6.81 19.63
N THR A 55 -8.02 -5.57 19.94
CA THR A 55 -8.77 -4.72 20.88
C THR A 55 -9.86 -3.95 20.12
N PRO A 56 -11.12 -4.05 20.53
CA PRO A 56 -12.20 -3.25 20.00
C PRO A 56 -11.92 -1.75 20.14
N THR A 57 -12.35 -0.99 19.16
CA THR A 57 -12.24 0.47 19.14
C THR A 57 -13.10 1.08 20.25
N THR A 58 -12.51 1.89 21.12
CA THR A 58 -13.26 2.68 22.09
C THR A 58 -13.81 3.95 21.45
N PRO A 59 -14.87 4.59 22.00
CA PRO A 59 -15.35 5.88 21.47
C PRO A 59 -14.25 6.94 21.36
N ALA A 60 -13.42 7.10 22.38
CA ALA A 60 -12.33 8.08 22.38
C ALA A 60 -11.30 7.79 21.27
N PHE A 61 -10.95 6.52 21.06
CA PHE A 61 -10.04 6.13 19.98
C PHE A 61 -10.66 6.30 18.61
N ARG A 62 -11.96 6.03 18.45
CA ARG A 62 -12.70 6.34 17.22
C ARG A 62 -12.64 7.82 16.88
N ASP A 63 -12.92 8.69 17.86
CA ASP A 63 -12.89 10.14 17.68
C ASP A 63 -11.50 10.63 17.24
N GLU A 64 -10.44 10.08 17.81
CA GLU A 64 -9.05 10.34 17.39
C GLU A 64 -8.82 9.93 15.93
N ILE A 65 -9.26 8.74 15.52
CA ILE A 65 -9.13 8.26 14.15
C ILE A 65 -9.91 9.16 13.18
N LEU A 66 -11.15 9.53 13.51
CA LEU A 66 -11.97 10.39 12.66
C LEU A 66 -11.37 11.80 12.56
N HIS A 67 -10.77 12.31 13.64
CA HIS A 67 -10.01 13.57 13.59
C HIS A 67 -8.87 13.50 12.57
N HIS A 68 -8.10 12.41 12.55
CA HIS A 68 -7.06 12.18 11.53
C HIS A 68 -7.63 12.10 10.12
N TRP A 69 -8.80 11.44 9.91
CA TRP A 69 -9.44 11.41 8.60
C TRP A 69 -9.83 12.82 8.11
N HIS A 70 -10.35 13.67 9.00
CA HIS A 70 -10.64 15.06 8.67
C HIS A 70 -9.38 15.84 8.29
N GLU A 71 -8.26 15.59 8.97
CA GLU A 71 -6.98 16.22 8.62
C GLU A 71 -6.50 15.78 7.24
N VAL A 72 -6.54 14.48 6.95
CA VAL A 72 -6.17 13.93 5.64
C VAL A 72 -7.06 14.51 4.54
N GLN A 73 -8.40 14.52 4.73
CA GLN A 73 -9.33 15.10 3.77
C GLN A 73 -9.00 16.57 3.47
N ARG A 74 -8.80 17.38 4.52
CA ARG A 74 -8.47 18.80 4.36
C ARG A 74 -7.16 19.02 3.60
N ARG A 75 -6.17 18.18 3.83
CA ARG A 75 -4.82 18.35 3.26
C ARG A 75 -4.69 17.77 1.86
N THR A 76 -5.43 16.71 1.54
CA THR A 76 -5.26 15.96 0.29
C THR A 76 -6.43 16.12 -0.68
N GLY A 77 -7.58 16.59 -0.21
CA GLY A 77 -8.83 16.62 -0.98
C GLY A 77 -9.48 15.25 -1.18
N GLN A 78 -8.93 14.18 -0.57
CA GLN A 78 -9.45 12.82 -0.72
C GLN A 78 -10.80 12.69 0.00
N THR A 79 -11.71 11.91 -0.60
CA THR A 79 -13.07 11.73 -0.08
C THR A 79 -13.09 10.76 1.08
N PHE A 80 -13.79 11.15 2.15
CA PHE A 80 -14.14 10.29 3.29
C PHE A 80 -15.63 10.40 3.56
N THR A 81 -16.26 9.31 3.99
CA THR A 81 -17.59 9.31 4.57
C THR A 81 -17.45 9.14 6.08
N PHE A 82 -18.04 10.03 6.87
CA PHE A 82 -17.88 10.04 8.34
C PHE A 82 -19.08 9.46 9.07
N ASP A 83 -20.27 9.57 8.49
CA ASP A 83 -21.47 9.02 9.07
C ASP A 83 -21.37 7.50 9.18
N GLN A 84 -21.59 6.94 10.37
CA GLN A 84 -21.48 5.51 10.68
C GLN A 84 -20.08 4.89 10.46
N ALA A 85 -19.04 5.72 10.31
CA ALA A 85 -17.67 5.22 10.20
C ALA A 85 -17.20 4.55 11.51
N LEU A 86 -16.52 3.43 11.39
CA LEU A 86 -15.95 2.67 12.52
C LEU A 86 -17.02 2.34 13.58
N PRO A 87 -17.93 1.41 13.31
CA PRO A 87 -19.02 1.05 14.21
C PRO A 87 -18.51 0.59 15.57
N ASP A 88 -19.36 0.64 16.59
CA ASP A 88 -19.02 0.19 17.93
C ASP A 88 -18.55 -1.27 17.92
N GLY A 89 -17.46 -1.52 18.63
CA GLY A 89 -16.85 -2.85 18.67
C GLY A 89 -15.98 -3.21 17.45
N PHE A 90 -15.81 -2.30 16.48
CA PHE A 90 -14.90 -2.53 15.35
C PHE A 90 -13.46 -2.79 15.84
N VAL A 91 -12.86 -3.88 15.37
CA VAL A 91 -11.47 -4.22 15.65
C VAL A 91 -10.61 -3.73 14.49
N TYR A 92 -9.81 -2.70 14.74
CA TYR A 92 -8.96 -2.08 13.73
C TYR A 92 -7.69 -2.92 13.54
N ASP A 93 -7.84 -4.13 12.95
CA ASP A 93 -6.73 -4.98 12.53
C ASP A 93 -6.47 -4.81 11.03
N THR A 94 -5.26 -4.40 10.67
CA THR A 94 -4.90 -4.18 9.27
C THR A 94 -4.30 -5.41 8.58
N GLU A 95 -4.03 -6.51 9.33
CA GLU A 95 -3.45 -7.72 8.76
C GLU A 95 -4.30 -8.31 7.63
N PRO A 96 -5.64 -8.52 7.79
CA PRO A 96 -6.43 -9.13 6.74
C PRO A 96 -6.44 -8.32 5.43
N ALA A 97 -6.57 -7.00 5.50
CA ALA A 97 -6.52 -6.13 4.33
C ALA A 97 -5.13 -6.15 3.65
N CYS A 98 -4.05 -6.14 4.43
CA CYS A 98 -2.69 -6.29 3.91
C CYS A 98 -2.49 -7.66 3.26
N ARG A 99 -2.96 -8.74 3.87
CA ARG A 99 -2.88 -10.11 3.34
C ARG A 99 -3.66 -10.24 2.04
N ALA A 100 -4.81 -9.59 1.93
CA ALA A 100 -5.58 -9.54 0.69
C ALA A 100 -4.79 -8.92 -0.48
N VAL A 101 -4.08 -7.84 -0.23
CA VAL A 101 -3.19 -7.23 -1.25
C VAL A 101 -2.05 -8.19 -1.62
N VAL A 102 -1.44 -8.86 -0.64
CA VAL A 102 -0.40 -9.87 -0.91
C VAL A 102 -0.97 -11.04 -1.73
N THR A 103 -2.22 -11.45 -1.47
CA THR A 103 -2.92 -12.45 -2.28
C THR A 103 -3.04 -12.01 -3.75
N LEU A 104 -3.43 -10.76 -3.99
CA LEU A 104 -3.49 -10.20 -5.36
C LEU A 104 -2.11 -10.09 -6.01
N ILE A 105 -1.07 -9.76 -5.26
CA ILE A 105 0.31 -9.76 -5.78
C ILE A 105 0.71 -11.15 -6.29
N GLU A 106 0.25 -12.22 -5.66
CA GLU A 106 0.52 -13.60 -6.09
C GLU A 106 -0.32 -14.03 -7.29
N LEU A 107 -1.60 -13.67 -7.30
CA LEU A 107 -2.55 -14.13 -8.33
C LEU A 107 -2.56 -13.22 -9.57
N ASN A 108 -2.46 -11.91 -9.39
CA ASN A 108 -2.50 -10.91 -10.46
C ASN A 108 -1.72 -9.65 -10.06
N ARG A 109 -0.40 -9.73 -10.05
CA ARG A 109 0.50 -8.62 -9.66
C ARG A 109 0.18 -7.29 -10.35
N PRO A 110 -0.10 -7.22 -11.67
CA PRO A 110 -0.45 -5.96 -12.33
C PRO A 110 -1.68 -5.27 -11.74
N ALA A 111 -2.65 -6.02 -11.23
CA ALA A 111 -3.86 -5.45 -10.63
C ALA A 111 -3.70 -5.05 -9.14
N ALA A 112 -2.60 -5.43 -8.49
CA ALA A 112 -2.46 -5.30 -7.04
C ALA A 112 -2.59 -3.84 -6.53
N LEU A 113 -2.05 -2.85 -7.26
CA LEU A 113 -2.17 -1.44 -6.86
C LEU A 113 -3.61 -0.93 -7.01
N ALA A 114 -4.31 -1.32 -8.07
CA ALA A 114 -5.71 -0.96 -8.28
C ALA A 114 -6.62 -1.63 -7.24
N TYR A 115 -6.38 -2.90 -6.91
CA TYR A 115 -7.07 -3.60 -5.83
C TYR A 115 -6.79 -2.97 -4.46
N PHE A 116 -5.54 -2.61 -4.16
CA PHE A 116 -5.18 -1.86 -2.95
C PHE A 116 -6.04 -0.60 -2.80
N ARG A 117 -6.20 0.16 -3.89
CA ARG A 117 -7.04 1.36 -3.89
C ARG A 117 -8.53 1.04 -3.70
N SER A 118 -9.04 -0.06 -4.28
CA SER A 118 -10.45 -0.44 -4.09
C SER A 118 -10.74 -0.80 -2.64
N LEU A 119 -9.81 -1.46 -1.93
CA LEU A 119 -9.91 -1.71 -0.49
C LEU A 119 -9.98 -0.40 0.31
N GLN A 120 -9.14 0.57 -0.03
CA GLN A 120 -9.16 1.88 0.61
C GLN A 120 -10.51 2.58 0.40
N LYS A 121 -11.01 2.61 -0.85
CA LYS A 121 -12.32 3.19 -1.16
C LYS A 121 -13.45 2.48 -0.40
N ALA A 122 -13.44 1.15 -0.40
CA ALA A 122 -14.42 0.35 0.32
C ALA A 122 -14.45 0.69 1.83
N PHE A 123 -13.28 0.86 2.44
CA PHE A 123 -13.16 1.20 3.86
C PHE A 123 -13.51 2.65 4.17
N TYR A 124 -12.90 3.62 3.46
CA TYR A 124 -13.01 5.05 3.80
C TYR A 124 -14.27 5.74 3.28
N VAL A 125 -14.90 5.19 2.23
CA VAL A 125 -16.04 5.82 1.56
C VAL A 125 -17.31 4.97 1.67
N GLU A 126 -17.19 3.64 1.55
CA GLU A 126 -18.32 2.72 1.48
C GLU A 126 -18.59 2.00 2.81
N HIS A 127 -17.74 2.19 3.83
CA HIS A 127 -17.79 1.57 5.17
C HIS A 127 -17.87 0.04 5.13
N ALA A 128 -17.29 -0.56 4.09
CA ALA A 128 -17.20 -1.99 4.02
C ALA A 128 -16.14 -2.51 5.01
N ASP A 129 -16.44 -3.62 5.67
CA ASP A 129 -15.50 -4.28 6.57
C ASP A 129 -14.41 -5.02 5.77
N VAL A 130 -13.30 -4.33 5.51
CA VAL A 130 -12.13 -4.89 4.81
C VAL A 130 -11.27 -5.80 5.72
N THR A 131 -11.73 -6.14 6.90
CA THR A 131 -11.14 -7.21 7.72
C THR A 131 -11.79 -8.57 7.44
N GLY A 132 -12.98 -8.56 6.82
CA GLY A 132 -13.76 -9.75 6.50
C GLY A 132 -13.42 -10.32 5.12
N VAL A 133 -13.12 -11.63 5.04
CA VAL A 133 -12.75 -12.32 3.78
C VAL A 133 -13.83 -12.21 2.70
N ASP A 134 -15.10 -12.10 3.06
CA ASP A 134 -16.21 -11.97 2.12
C ASP A 134 -16.12 -10.69 1.29
N VAL A 135 -15.86 -9.57 1.94
CA VAL A 135 -15.65 -8.27 1.27
C VAL A 135 -14.39 -8.32 0.42
N LEU A 136 -13.29 -8.85 0.98
CA LEU A 136 -12.01 -8.94 0.31
C LEU A 136 -12.09 -9.78 -0.98
N SER A 137 -12.70 -10.99 -0.91
CA SER A 137 -12.84 -11.87 -2.08
C SER A 137 -13.79 -11.28 -3.13
N ARG A 138 -14.90 -10.64 -2.72
CA ARG A 138 -15.83 -9.98 -3.65
C ARG A 138 -15.11 -8.87 -4.42
N LEU A 139 -14.35 -8.03 -3.75
CA LEU A 139 -13.59 -6.97 -4.43
C LEU A 139 -12.52 -7.51 -5.39
N ALA A 140 -11.98 -8.70 -5.14
CA ALA A 140 -11.00 -9.32 -6.03
C ALA A 140 -11.61 -9.78 -7.36
N THR A 141 -12.93 -10.03 -7.41
CA THR A 141 -13.60 -10.44 -8.66
C THR A 141 -13.56 -9.35 -9.73
N ASP A 142 -13.55 -8.09 -9.34
CA ASP A 142 -13.41 -6.95 -10.28
C ASP A 142 -12.06 -6.94 -11.01
N TYR A 143 -11.10 -7.71 -10.52
CA TYR A 143 -9.74 -7.87 -11.08
C TYR A 143 -9.52 -9.25 -11.71
N GLY A 144 -10.60 -9.96 -12.04
CA GLY A 144 -10.56 -11.24 -12.73
C GLY A 144 -10.12 -12.43 -11.87
N ILE A 145 -10.17 -12.29 -10.55
CA ILE A 145 -9.84 -13.38 -9.63
C ILE A 145 -11.15 -14.06 -9.16
N ASP A 146 -11.25 -15.38 -9.34
CA ASP A 146 -12.35 -16.14 -8.79
C ASP A 146 -12.36 -16.07 -7.26
N GLY A 147 -13.56 -15.90 -6.67
CA GLY A 147 -13.70 -15.72 -5.22
C GLY A 147 -13.25 -16.93 -4.40
N SER A 148 -13.39 -18.16 -4.93
CA SER A 148 -12.92 -19.38 -4.27
C SER A 148 -11.41 -19.51 -4.33
N ASP A 149 -10.80 -19.20 -5.47
CA ASP A 149 -9.35 -19.16 -5.63
C ASP A 149 -8.71 -18.12 -4.73
N PHE A 150 -9.33 -16.91 -4.65
CA PHE A 150 -8.90 -15.89 -3.72
C PHE A 150 -8.88 -16.40 -2.29
N ARG A 151 -9.99 -16.98 -1.80
CA ARG A 151 -10.09 -17.48 -0.42
C ARG A 151 -9.08 -18.58 -0.13
N GLN A 152 -8.90 -19.52 -1.04
CA GLN A 152 -7.92 -20.60 -0.90
C GLN A 152 -6.50 -20.03 -0.72
N HIS A 153 -6.10 -19.06 -1.54
CA HIS A 153 -4.78 -18.43 -1.44
C HIS A 153 -4.66 -17.56 -0.18
N PHE A 154 -5.67 -16.75 0.10
CA PHE A 154 -5.73 -15.87 1.27
C PHE A 154 -5.58 -16.64 2.59
N GLU A 155 -6.19 -17.83 2.72
CA GLU A 155 -6.09 -18.66 3.92
C GLU A 155 -4.82 -19.52 3.97
N SER A 156 -4.06 -19.59 2.87
CA SER A 156 -2.86 -20.42 2.81
C SER A 156 -1.75 -19.91 3.73
N GLU A 157 -0.99 -20.82 4.37
CA GLU A 157 0.17 -20.46 5.17
C GLU A 157 1.25 -19.78 4.32
N ALA A 158 1.33 -20.09 3.03
CA ALA A 158 2.27 -19.45 2.10
C ALA A 158 2.04 -17.95 2.00
N VAL A 159 0.78 -17.50 1.84
CA VAL A 159 0.41 -16.08 1.76
C VAL A 159 0.55 -15.41 3.13
N ARG A 160 0.14 -16.07 4.23
CA ARG A 160 0.37 -15.57 5.60
C ARG A 160 1.85 -15.32 5.85
N ALA A 161 2.72 -16.27 5.48
CA ALA A 161 4.17 -16.10 5.62
C ALA A 161 4.72 -14.98 4.74
N LYS A 162 4.21 -14.79 3.51
CA LYS A 162 4.59 -13.66 2.64
C LYS A 162 4.17 -12.33 3.23
N THR A 163 2.97 -12.23 3.80
CA THR A 163 2.49 -11.03 4.47
C THR A 163 3.39 -10.65 5.65
N ARG A 164 3.75 -11.62 6.49
CA ARG A 164 4.72 -11.39 7.58
C ARG A 164 6.09 -10.93 7.07
N ARG A 165 6.55 -11.47 5.92
CA ARG A 165 7.80 -10.99 5.30
C ARG A 165 7.71 -9.55 4.81
N HIS A 166 6.57 -9.10 4.27
CA HIS A 166 6.35 -7.69 3.94
C HIS A 166 6.50 -6.80 5.17
N PHE A 167 5.86 -7.16 6.29
CA PHE A 167 5.95 -6.41 7.54
C PHE A 167 7.40 -6.38 8.08
N ALA A 168 8.05 -7.54 8.12
CA ALA A 168 9.43 -7.65 8.57
C ALA A 168 10.39 -6.82 7.69
N PHE A 169 10.21 -6.86 6.37
CA PHE A 169 11.01 -6.08 5.44
C PHE A 169 10.84 -4.58 5.67
N ALA A 170 9.60 -4.08 5.81
CA ALA A 170 9.36 -2.67 6.13
C ALA A 170 10.09 -2.23 7.41
N GLN A 171 10.04 -3.06 8.46
CA GLN A 171 10.75 -2.79 9.72
C GLN A 171 12.28 -2.83 9.56
N GLN A 172 12.81 -3.83 8.84
CA GLN A 172 14.27 -4.01 8.64
C GLN A 172 14.89 -2.84 7.87
N VAL A 173 14.18 -2.27 6.89
CA VAL A 173 14.65 -1.09 6.14
C VAL A 173 14.32 0.23 6.84
N GLY A 174 13.83 0.19 8.08
CA GLY A 174 13.61 1.37 8.93
C GLY A 174 12.37 2.19 8.57
N VAL A 175 11.42 1.64 7.81
CA VAL A 175 10.14 2.32 7.53
C VAL A 175 9.27 2.27 8.78
N ARG A 176 8.94 3.46 9.33
CA ARG A 176 8.17 3.61 10.58
C ARG A 176 6.83 4.30 10.39
N GLY A 177 6.47 4.64 9.16
CA GLY A 177 5.20 5.33 8.84
C GLY A 177 4.84 5.19 7.37
N PHE A 178 3.58 5.41 7.08
CA PHE A 178 3.02 5.25 5.74
C PHE A 178 2.23 6.50 5.33
N PRO A 179 2.20 6.84 4.03
CA PRO A 179 2.96 6.21 2.94
C PRO A 179 4.47 6.49 3.05
N THR A 180 5.30 5.57 2.56
CA THR A 180 6.73 5.81 2.33
C THR A 180 7.08 5.29 0.93
N VAL A 181 7.82 6.07 0.15
CA VAL A 181 8.30 5.66 -1.18
C VAL A 181 9.82 5.74 -1.20
N VAL A 182 10.43 4.63 -1.58
CA VAL A 182 11.88 4.49 -1.74
C VAL A 182 12.17 4.09 -3.18
N LEU A 183 13.16 4.72 -3.78
CA LEU A 183 13.69 4.39 -5.10
C LEU A 183 14.92 3.49 -4.92
N GLY A 184 15.02 2.42 -5.66
CA GLY A 184 16.16 1.50 -5.60
C GLY A 184 16.66 1.13 -6.97
N ASP A 185 17.99 1.05 -7.13
CA ASP A 185 18.68 0.56 -8.30
C ASP A 185 20.08 0.00 -7.91
N GLU A 186 20.93 -0.28 -8.88
CA GLU A 186 22.30 -0.76 -8.66
C GLU A 186 23.18 0.18 -7.82
N ARG A 187 22.82 1.47 -7.72
CA ARG A 187 23.54 2.48 -6.91
C ARG A 187 23.10 2.48 -5.45
N GLY A 188 22.00 1.76 -5.10
CA GLY A 188 21.44 1.66 -3.76
C GLY A 188 20.02 2.23 -3.65
N TYR A 189 19.69 2.72 -2.48
CA TYR A 189 18.34 3.18 -2.16
C TYR A 189 18.31 4.68 -1.87
N ARG A 190 17.29 5.37 -2.38
CA ARG A 190 17.01 6.79 -2.13
C ARG A 190 15.58 6.97 -1.64
N LEU A 191 15.38 7.63 -0.52
CA LEU A 191 14.05 8.03 -0.05
C LEU A 191 13.47 9.08 -1.00
N LEU A 192 12.30 8.81 -1.58
CA LEU A 192 11.54 9.80 -2.35
C LEU A 192 10.61 10.60 -1.43
N THR A 193 9.85 9.92 -0.57
CA THR A 193 9.02 10.58 0.45
C THR A 193 8.77 9.68 1.65
N HIS A 194 8.63 10.32 2.82
CA HIS A 194 8.10 9.75 4.04
C HIS A 194 6.88 10.59 4.47
N GLY A 195 5.67 10.01 4.36
CA GLY A 195 4.41 10.72 4.49
C GLY A 195 3.92 11.33 3.16
N TYR A 196 2.78 12.03 3.26
CA TYR A 196 2.14 12.66 2.11
C TYR A 196 2.96 13.83 1.57
N GLN A 197 3.18 13.81 0.26
CA GLN A 197 3.64 14.95 -0.54
C GLN A 197 2.80 15.01 -1.83
N PRO A 198 2.49 16.20 -2.38
CA PRO A 198 1.74 16.30 -3.63
C PRO A 198 2.58 15.84 -4.83
N PHE A 199 1.90 15.45 -5.90
CA PHE A 199 2.53 14.96 -7.13
C PHE A 199 3.58 15.93 -7.70
N ASP A 200 3.26 17.24 -7.73
CA ASP A 200 4.15 18.26 -8.31
C ASP A 200 5.47 18.42 -7.54
N ALA A 201 5.48 18.08 -6.26
CA ALA A 201 6.71 18.07 -5.45
C ALA A 201 7.56 16.81 -5.74
N LEU A 202 6.92 15.66 -5.97
CA LEU A 202 7.62 14.38 -6.15
C LEU A 202 8.07 14.12 -7.58
N ARG A 203 7.29 14.54 -8.57
CA ARG A 203 7.57 14.30 -9.98
C ARG A 203 8.97 14.74 -10.42
N PRO A 204 9.44 15.97 -10.13
CA PRO A 204 10.78 16.40 -10.55
C PRO A 204 11.89 15.59 -9.87
N LEU A 205 11.73 15.22 -8.59
CA LEU A 205 12.71 14.40 -7.86
C LEU A 205 12.84 12.99 -8.46
N LEU A 206 11.71 12.40 -8.85
CA LEU A 206 11.70 11.09 -9.51
C LEU A 206 12.30 11.17 -10.93
N ALA A 207 11.98 12.23 -11.69
CA ALA A 207 12.54 12.44 -13.02
C ALA A 207 14.08 12.60 -12.98
N GLU A 208 14.59 13.39 -12.03
CA GLU A 208 16.03 13.55 -11.80
C GLU A 208 16.72 12.22 -11.46
N TRP A 209 16.12 11.43 -10.58
CA TRP A 209 16.67 10.13 -10.22
C TRP A 209 16.73 9.17 -11.41
N ILE A 210 15.68 9.12 -12.24
CA ILE A 210 15.63 8.29 -13.48
C ILE A 210 16.68 8.77 -14.48
N ALA A 211 16.85 10.08 -14.68
CA ALA A 211 17.88 10.62 -15.58
C ALA A 211 19.29 10.21 -15.12
N GLY A 212 19.55 10.21 -13.81
CA GLY A 212 20.81 9.74 -13.23
C GLY A 212 21.04 8.22 -13.43
N THR A 213 19.99 7.38 -13.47
CA THR A 213 20.13 5.94 -13.78
C THR A 213 20.53 5.71 -15.25
N ALA A 214 19.97 6.50 -16.17
CA ALA A 214 20.29 6.38 -17.61
C ALA A 214 21.77 6.65 -17.90
N HIS A 215 22.41 7.58 -17.18
CA HIS A 215 23.83 7.90 -17.35
C HIS A 215 24.78 6.83 -16.76
N ALA A 216 24.38 6.15 -15.70
CA ALA A 216 25.17 5.08 -15.10
C ALA A 216 25.21 3.80 -15.95
N SER A 217 24.22 3.57 -16.81
CA SER A 217 24.12 2.38 -17.68
C SER A 217 24.98 2.48 -18.96
N ILE A 218 25.61 3.61 -19.25
CA ILE A 218 26.39 3.89 -20.48
C ILE A 218 27.92 3.85 -20.18
N ALA A 219 28.31 3.78 -18.94
CA ALA A 219 29.70 3.71 -18.49
C ALA A 219 30.11 2.28 -18.13
#